data_074b95c69c86b286b81ba558a3ad4e97
#
_entry.id   074b95c69c86b286b81ba558a3ad4e97
#
_cell.length_a   1.000
_cell.length_b   1.000
_cell.length_c   1.000
_cell.angle_alpha   90.00
_cell.angle_beta   90.00
_cell.angle_gamma   90.00
#
_symmetry.space_group_name_H-M   'P 1'
#
loop_
_entity.id
_entity.type
_entity.pdbx_description
1 polymer ?
#
loop_
_entity_poly.entity_id
_entity_poly.type
_entity_poly.pdbx_seq_one_letter_code
_entity_poly.pdbx_strand_id
1 'polypeptide(L)'
;MKINLVCEGGGVRGIAHIGALCALEDYGFTFNSFAGTSVGALITSLMAVGYSAYEIKKILFDLDFSLYINKTILASIPLLGKNLSLFKSKGIFSTTAIEELLTKLYSVKGKKYFKDINKDINYLRF
;
A
#
# COMPACT_ATOMS: atom_id res chain seq x y z
N MET A 1 -6.63 22.24 -1.47
CA MET A 1 -6.83 21.94 -2.91
C MET A 1 -7.05 20.45 -3.08
N LYS A 2 -8.06 20.02 -3.87
CA LYS A 2 -8.33 18.59 -4.14
C LYS A 2 -7.51 18.10 -5.34
N ILE A 3 -6.82 16.98 -5.19
CA ILE A 3 -5.99 16.37 -6.23
C ILE A 3 -6.28 14.87 -6.36
N ASN A 4 -5.90 14.28 -7.48
CA ASN A 4 -5.95 12.83 -7.69
C ASN A 4 -4.58 12.23 -7.36
N LEU A 5 -4.58 11.09 -6.69
CA LEU A 5 -3.37 10.41 -6.26
C LEU A 5 -3.15 9.13 -7.07
N VAL A 6 -1.98 9.04 -7.67
CA VAL A 6 -1.51 7.82 -8.33
C VAL A 6 -0.15 7.44 -7.76
N CYS A 7 -0.04 6.24 -7.17
CA CYS A 7 1.20 5.74 -6.60
C CYS A 7 1.69 4.52 -7.38
N GLU A 8 2.94 4.58 -7.82
CA GLU A 8 3.58 3.45 -8.49
C GLU A 8 3.99 2.35 -7.51
N GLY A 9 4.28 1.18 -8.04
CA GLY A 9 4.93 0.09 -7.32
C GLY A 9 6.40 0.40 -7.06
N GLY A 10 7.03 -0.35 -6.17
CA GLY A 10 8.46 -0.17 -5.89
C GLY A 10 8.94 -0.90 -4.63
N GLY A 11 8.14 -1.78 -4.07
CA GLY A 11 8.48 -2.52 -2.86
C GLY A 11 8.84 -1.56 -1.71
N VAL A 12 10.02 -1.73 -1.12
CA VAL A 12 10.51 -0.91 0.01
C VAL A 12 10.59 0.59 -0.33
N ARG A 13 10.76 0.95 -1.61
CA ARG A 13 10.76 2.35 -2.05
C ARG A 13 9.42 3.06 -1.83
N GLY A 14 8.35 2.31 -1.60
CA GLY A 14 7.03 2.86 -1.23
C GLY A 14 7.05 3.77 0.00
N ILE A 15 8.06 3.65 0.87
CA ILE A 15 8.28 4.58 1.99
C ILE A 15 8.40 6.04 1.51
N ALA A 16 8.98 6.27 0.32
CA ALA A 16 9.08 7.61 -0.25
C ALA A 16 7.71 8.23 -0.54
N HIS A 17 6.72 7.41 -0.97
CA HIS A 17 5.36 7.89 -1.16
C HIS A 17 4.78 8.44 0.13
N ILE A 18 5.02 7.77 1.26
CA ILE A 18 4.49 8.23 2.56
C ILE A 18 5.07 9.58 2.95
N GLY A 19 6.38 9.78 2.74
CA GLY A 19 7.01 11.08 2.99
C GLY A 19 6.38 12.21 2.16
N ALA A 20 6.19 11.95 0.86
CA ALA A 20 5.55 12.90 -0.04
C ALA A 20 4.08 13.18 0.35
N LEU A 21 3.34 12.15 0.75
CA LEU A 21 1.95 12.29 1.17
C LEU A 21 1.80 13.08 2.48
N CYS A 22 2.69 12.87 3.46
CA CYS A 22 2.73 13.69 4.67
C CYS A 22 2.94 15.17 4.31
N ALA A 23 3.90 15.46 3.44
CA ALA A 23 4.15 16.84 3.00
C ALA A 23 2.94 17.44 2.27
N LEU A 24 2.27 16.69 1.40
CA LEU A 24 1.06 17.15 0.72
C LEU A 24 -0.08 17.45 1.71
N GLU A 25 -0.28 16.62 2.74
CA GLU A 25 -1.26 16.89 3.79
C GLU A 25 -0.91 18.15 4.58
N ASP A 26 0.38 18.36 4.91
CA ASP A 26 0.85 19.56 5.61
C ASP A 26 0.61 20.84 4.81
N TYR A 27 0.70 20.76 3.48
CA TYR A 27 0.34 21.88 2.58
C TYR A 27 -1.18 22.01 2.33
N GLY A 28 -2.02 21.25 3.02
CA GLY A 28 -3.47 21.33 2.94
C GLY A 28 -4.08 20.71 1.67
N PHE A 29 -3.36 19.83 1.00
CA PHE A 29 -3.94 19.04 -0.10
C PHE A 29 -4.86 17.96 0.44
N THR A 30 -5.95 17.72 -0.27
CA THR A 30 -6.89 16.61 -0.03
C THR A 30 -7.01 15.78 -1.30
N PHE A 31 -7.33 14.50 -1.14
CA PHE A 31 -7.33 13.56 -2.25
C PHE A 31 -8.77 13.22 -2.66
N ASN A 32 -9.03 13.26 -3.99
CA ASN A 32 -10.35 13.02 -4.57
C ASN A 32 -10.46 11.62 -5.20
N SER A 33 -9.38 11.12 -5.76
CA SER A 33 -9.33 9.81 -6.43
C SER A 33 -8.01 9.13 -6.14
N PHE A 34 -8.04 7.80 -6.12
CA PHE A 34 -6.89 6.99 -5.77
C PHE A 34 -6.64 5.91 -6.81
N ALA A 35 -5.39 5.74 -7.21
CA ALA A 35 -4.92 4.64 -8.01
C ALA A 35 -3.54 4.20 -7.55
N GLY A 36 -3.21 2.93 -7.71
CA GLY A 36 -1.90 2.45 -7.32
C GLY A 36 -1.60 1.05 -7.80
N THR A 37 -0.32 0.74 -7.88
CA THR A 37 0.19 -0.59 -8.25
C THR A 37 1.08 -1.13 -7.13
N SER A 38 0.95 -2.43 -6.78
CA SER A 38 1.75 -3.08 -5.73
C SER A 38 1.68 -2.29 -4.41
N VAL A 39 2.82 -1.91 -3.80
CA VAL A 39 2.86 -1.11 -2.57
C VAL A 39 2.11 0.21 -2.72
N GLY A 40 2.12 0.82 -3.90
CA GLY A 40 1.32 2.03 -4.17
C GLY A 40 -0.18 1.76 -4.04
N ALA A 41 -0.66 0.58 -4.45
CA ALA A 41 -2.06 0.18 -4.25
C ALA A 41 -2.41 -0.01 -2.77
N LEU A 42 -1.49 -0.56 -1.97
CA LEU A 42 -1.68 -0.69 -0.52
C LEU A 42 -1.82 0.69 0.14
N ILE A 43 -0.94 1.62 -0.18
CA ILE A 43 -0.95 2.98 0.37
C ILE A 43 -2.23 3.71 -0.03
N THR A 44 -2.55 3.73 -1.32
CA THR A 44 -3.74 4.44 -1.83
C THR A 44 -5.04 3.83 -1.33
N SER A 45 -5.11 2.52 -1.11
CA SER A 45 -6.28 1.85 -0.54
C SER A 45 -6.49 2.23 0.94
N LEU A 46 -5.42 2.36 1.72
CA LEU A 46 -5.51 2.83 3.10
C LEU A 46 -5.98 4.30 3.17
N MET A 47 -5.48 5.16 2.29
CA MET A 47 -5.97 6.53 2.19
C MET A 47 -7.45 6.59 1.77
N ALA A 48 -7.85 5.74 0.82
CA ALA A 48 -9.24 5.68 0.35
C ALA A 48 -10.23 5.28 1.45
N VAL A 49 -9.82 4.44 2.41
CA VAL A 49 -10.66 4.07 3.56
C VAL A 49 -10.59 5.08 4.72
N GLY A 50 -9.78 6.14 4.58
CA GLY A 50 -9.76 7.28 5.50
C GLY A 50 -8.58 7.31 6.47
N TYR A 51 -7.49 6.61 6.19
CA TYR A 51 -6.23 6.83 6.90
C TYR A 51 -5.52 8.08 6.38
N SER A 52 -4.98 8.89 7.28
CA SER A 52 -4.05 9.95 6.90
C SER A 52 -2.67 9.40 6.55
N ALA A 53 -1.85 10.18 5.86
CA ALA A 53 -0.48 9.79 5.56
C ALA A 53 0.33 9.54 6.85
N TYR A 54 0.09 10.30 7.90
CA TYR A 54 0.73 10.12 9.21
C TYR A 54 0.29 8.83 9.92
N GLU A 55 -0.99 8.47 9.85
CA GLU A 55 -1.46 7.19 10.38
C GLU A 55 -0.81 6.02 9.63
N ILE A 56 -0.75 6.09 8.29
CA ILE A 56 -0.10 5.06 7.47
C ILE A 56 1.39 4.98 7.79
N LYS A 57 2.07 6.12 7.93
CA LYS A 57 3.47 6.19 8.37
C LYS A 57 3.67 5.42 9.66
N LYS A 58 2.85 5.68 10.68
CA LYS A 58 2.93 4.99 11.96
C LYS A 58 2.71 3.48 11.81
N ILE A 59 1.67 3.07 11.10
CA ILE A 59 1.38 1.65 10.83
C ILE A 59 2.61 0.98 10.19
N LEU A 60 3.21 1.60 9.17
CA LEU A 60 4.35 1.01 8.48
C LEU A 60 5.61 0.94 9.36
N PHE A 61 5.83 1.90 10.26
CA PHE A 61 6.96 1.85 11.20
C PHE A 61 6.76 0.80 12.29
N ASP A 62 5.52 0.59 12.73
CA ASP A 62 5.18 -0.38 13.76
C ASP A 62 5.07 -1.83 13.22
N LEU A 63 4.99 -1.99 11.89
CA LEU A 63 4.93 -3.29 11.24
C LEU A 63 6.30 -3.96 11.19
N ASP A 64 6.37 -5.16 11.74
CA ASP A 64 7.50 -6.06 11.47
C ASP A 64 7.34 -6.67 10.07
N PHE A 65 7.92 -6.01 9.08
CA PHE A 65 7.88 -6.48 7.68
C PHE A 65 8.43 -7.89 7.49
N SER A 66 9.25 -8.39 8.42
CA SER A 66 9.81 -9.74 8.33
C SER A 66 8.73 -10.82 8.36
N LEU A 67 7.59 -10.54 9.00
CA LEU A 67 6.46 -11.46 9.08
C LEU A 67 5.72 -11.62 7.74
N TYR A 68 5.81 -10.61 6.87
CA TYR A 68 5.10 -10.56 5.60
C TYR A 68 5.96 -10.98 4.41
N ILE A 69 7.28 -11.06 4.61
CA ILE A 69 8.21 -11.52 3.59
C ILE A 69 8.23 -13.04 3.58
N ASN A 70 8.00 -13.64 2.43
CA ASN A 70 8.11 -15.08 2.26
C ASN A 70 9.58 -15.50 2.40
N LYS A 71 9.95 -16.05 3.56
CA LYS A 71 11.32 -16.47 3.91
C LYS A 71 11.91 -17.46 2.90
N THR A 72 11.06 -18.25 2.24
CA THR A 72 11.49 -19.21 1.22
C THR A 72 12.05 -18.51 -0.01
N ILE A 73 11.52 -17.32 -0.35
CA ILE A 73 12.00 -16.55 -1.50
C ILE A 73 13.24 -15.75 -1.14
N LEU A 74 13.32 -15.23 0.09
CA LEU A 74 14.52 -14.53 0.56
C LEU A 74 15.73 -15.47 0.57
N ALA A 75 15.54 -16.75 0.97
CA ALA A 75 16.58 -17.78 0.93
C ALA A 75 16.92 -18.26 -0.49
N SER A 76 16.06 -18.01 -1.46
CA SER A 76 16.21 -18.42 -2.87
C SER A 76 16.80 -17.33 -3.76
N ILE A 77 17.15 -16.15 -3.22
CA ILE A 77 17.86 -15.12 -3.95
C ILE A 77 19.37 -15.44 -3.85
N PRO A 78 19.96 -16.19 -4.81
CA PRO A 78 21.40 -16.20 -4.92
C PRO A 78 21.80 -14.79 -5.38
N LEU A 79 22.77 -14.26 -4.70
CA LEU A 79 23.46 -13.04 -5.01
C LEU A 79 23.61 -12.84 -6.52
N LEU A 80 22.87 -11.88 -7.07
CA LEU A 80 23.02 -11.31 -8.40
C LEU A 80 22.95 -12.23 -9.63
N GLY A 81 21.92 -12.00 -10.41
CA GLY A 81 21.98 -12.21 -11.84
C GLY A 81 21.45 -13.53 -12.35
N LYS A 82 20.45 -13.45 -13.16
CA LYS A 82 19.85 -14.50 -14.00
C LYS A 82 18.74 -15.32 -13.35
N ASN A 83 17.62 -14.67 -13.03
CA ASN A 83 16.33 -15.32 -13.25
C ASN A 83 15.17 -14.41 -12.81
N LEU A 84 14.88 -13.44 -13.67
CA LEU A 84 13.69 -12.59 -13.57
C LEU A 84 12.38 -13.41 -13.66
N SER A 85 12.48 -14.66 -14.08
CA SER A 85 11.34 -15.59 -14.20
C SER A 85 10.81 -16.09 -12.86
N LEU A 86 11.62 -16.11 -11.80
CA LEU A 86 11.21 -16.53 -10.46
C LEU A 86 10.34 -15.47 -9.76
N PHE A 87 10.44 -14.20 -10.17
CA PHE A 87 9.56 -13.14 -9.70
C PHE A 87 8.11 -13.27 -10.22
N LYS A 88 7.91 -14.05 -11.26
CA LYS A 88 6.61 -14.18 -11.93
C LYS A 88 5.72 -15.28 -11.34
N SER A 89 6.27 -16.21 -10.58
CA SER A 89 5.52 -17.40 -10.12
C SER A 89 5.31 -17.51 -8.61
N LYS A 90 6.07 -16.76 -7.78
CA LYS A 90 5.88 -16.78 -6.32
C LYS A 90 6.06 -15.36 -5.78
N GLY A 91 4.96 -14.70 -5.41
CA GLY A 91 4.99 -13.37 -4.83
C GLY A 91 5.96 -13.29 -3.63
N ILE A 92 6.72 -12.20 -3.53
CA ILE A 92 7.69 -11.96 -2.44
C ILE A 92 6.98 -11.88 -1.08
N PHE A 93 5.71 -11.48 -1.10
CA PHE A 93 4.88 -11.36 0.09
C PHE A 93 3.85 -12.47 0.14
N SER A 94 3.56 -12.97 1.34
CA SER A 94 2.41 -13.84 1.55
C SER A 94 1.12 -13.07 1.28
N THR A 95 0.39 -13.44 0.23
CA THR A 95 -0.90 -12.82 -0.13
C THR A 95 -1.90 -12.91 1.03
N THR A 96 -1.94 -14.03 1.73
CA THR A 96 -2.82 -14.25 2.88
C THR A 96 -2.50 -13.28 4.03
N ALA A 97 -1.22 -13.11 4.35
CA ALA A 97 -0.81 -12.20 5.43
C ALA A 97 -1.13 -10.73 5.10
N ILE A 98 -0.98 -10.32 3.84
CA ILE A 98 -1.39 -8.97 3.39
C ILE A 98 -2.90 -8.82 3.46
N GLU A 99 -3.65 -9.81 3.02
CA GLU A 99 -5.12 -9.80 3.06
C GLU A 99 -5.65 -9.68 4.49
N GLU A 100 -5.10 -10.45 5.42
CA GLU A 100 -5.44 -10.37 6.85
C GLU A 100 -5.13 -9.00 7.44
N LEU A 101 -3.94 -8.44 7.13
CA LEU A 101 -3.54 -7.12 7.57
C LEU A 101 -4.51 -6.05 7.06
N LEU A 102 -4.79 -6.04 5.75
CA LEU A 102 -5.70 -5.05 5.15
C LEU A 102 -7.11 -5.20 5.68
N THR A 103 -7.61 -6.43 5.83
CA THR A 103 -8.93 -6.68 6.40
C THR A 103 -9.05 -6.10 7.80
N LYS A 104 -8.03 -6.29 8.63
CA LYS A 104 -7.96 -5.71 9.98
C LYS A 104 -7.95 -4.19 9.94
N LEU A 105 -7.09 -3.60 9.10
CA LEU A 105 -6.97 -2.14 8.98
C LEU A 105 -8.26 -1.51 8.45
N TYR A 106 -8.89 -2.10 7.44
CA TYR A 106 -10.16 -1.60 6.91
C TYR A 106 -11.29 -1.68 7.92
N SER A 107 -11.35 -2.77 8.71
CA SER A 107 -12.36 -2.94 9.74
C SER A 107 -12.24 -1.90 10.86
N VAL A 108 -11.04 -1.45 11.21
CA VAL A 108 -10.81 -0.34 12.15
C VAL A 108 -11.49 0.95 11.68
N LYS A 109 -11.50 1.21 10.37
CA LYS A 109 -12.20 2.37 9.78
C LYS A 109 -13.67 2.06 9.44
N GLY A 110 -14.21 0.90 9.85
CA GLY A 110 -15.59 0.49 9.58
C GLY A 110 -15.87 0.21 8.10
N LYS A 111 -14.84 -0.17 7.32
CA LYS A 111 -14.93 -0.43 5.88
C LYS A 111 -14.68 -1.89 5.59
N LYS A 112 -15.54 -2.48 4.75
CA LYS A 112 -15.42 -3.88 4.31
C LYS A 112 -15.54 -4.01 2.79
N TYR A 113 -16.35 -3.18 2.17
CA TYR A 113 -16.65 -3.22 0.75
C TYR A 113 -16.36 -1.87 0.11
N PHE A 114 -16.12 -1.85 -1.20
CA PHE A 114 -15.93 -0.60 -1.96
C PHE A 114 -17.10 0.39 -1.77
N LYS A 115 -18.32 -0.11 -1.65
CA LYS A 115 -19.50 0.74 -1.40
C LYS A 115 -19.49 1.47 -0.06
N ASP A 116 -18.67 1.01 0.89
CA ASP A 116 -18.55 1.61 2.22
C ASP A 116 -17.59 2.82 2.21
N ILE A 117 -16.87 3.00 1.11
CA ILE A 117 -15.96 4.12 0.93
C ILE A 117 -16.78 5.32 0.46
N ASN A 118 -16.41 6.51 0.95
CA ASN A 118 -17.19 7.72 0.74
C ASN A 118 -17.49 7.93 -0.76
N LYS A 119 -18.76 8.25 -1.09
CA LYS A 119 -19.22 8.47 -2.46
C LYS A 119 -18.52 9.63 -3.17
N ASP A 120 -17.88 10.50 -2.42
CA ASP A 120 -17.11 11.63 -2.94
C ASP A 120 -15.71 11.25 -3.46
N ILE A 121 -15.32 9.98 -3.29
CA ILE A 121 -14.04 9.46 -3.78
C ILE A 121 -14.30 8.71 -5.10
N ASN A 122 -13.81 9.25 -6.19
CA ASN A 122 -13.83 8.59 -7.48
C ASN A 122 -12.70 7.57 -7.58
N TYR A 123 -13.03 6.33 -7.95
CA TYR A 123 -12.05 5.28 -8.16
C TYR A 123 -11.63 5.26 -9.62
N LEU A 124 -10.32 5.31 -9.86
CA LEU A 124 -9.77 4.88 -11.12
C LEU A 124 -9.68 3.34 -11.07
N ARG A 125 -10.39 2.67 -11.97
CA ARG A 125 -10.26 1.23 -12.18
C ARG A 125 -9.07 1.00 -13.11
N PHE A 126 -8.20 0.10 -12.73
CA PHE A 126 -7.17 -0.47 -13.60
C PHE A 126 -7.42 -1.95 -13.79
#